data_b57314d77c4ef2bfaacb9477b11ca951
#
_entry.id   b57314d77c4ef2bfaacb9477b11ca951
#
_cell.length_a   1.000
_cell.length_b   1.000
_cell.length_c   1.000
_cell.angle_alpha   90.00
_cell.angle_beta   90.00
_cell.angle_gamma   90.00
#
_symmetry.space_group_name_H-M   'P 1'
#
loop_
_entity.id
_entity.type
_entity.pdbx_description
1 polymer ?
#
loop_
_entity_poly.entity_id
_entity_poly.type
_entity_poly.pdbx_seq_one_letter_code
_entity_poly.pdbx_strand_id
1 'polypeptide(L)'
;MKNHMKKILVIGETCVDKFIYCNVNRLSPEAPVPVLIPIRTTSNPGMAGNTSANVTVLSPKSVILGLNQEEDITKIRYVEEKSNHMFFRVDEGETNTLPFRWTAEVDVMLGEADITIVSDYNKGFLSNADLKEIAYKSKLSILDSKRRLTNDVIEDFSFVKLNELERINNPELINDNIITTLGSRGAEYKNTIYPSPKPQETIDVSGAGDTFTASFIIKYHQLKDERVAIKFANRMAAEVV
;
A
#
# COMPACT_ATOMS: atom_id res chain seq x y z
N MET A 1 35.53 -0.29 1.93
CA MET A 1 34.18 -0.88 1.90
C MET A 1 33.48 -0.30 0.68
N LYS A 2 33.11 -1.13 -0.33
CA LYS A 2 32.27 -0.66 -1.44
C LYS A 2 30.95 -0.17 -0.85
N ASN A 3 30.58 1.08 -1.10
CA ASN A 3 29.29 1.62 -0.72
C ASN A 3 28.21 0.83 -1.51
N HIS A 4 27.71 -0.27 -0.91
CA HIS A 4 26.63 -1.04 -1.51
C HIS A 4 25.36 -0.17 -1.39
N MET A 5 24.87 0.27 -2.54
CA MET A 5 23.63 1.06 -2.59
C MET A 5 22.47 0.10 -2.37
N LYS A 6 21.65 0.37 -1.33
CA LYS A 6 20.50 -0.45 -0.98
C LYS A 6 19.55 -0.57 -2.16
N LYS A 7 19.09 -1.80 -2.46
CA LYS A 7 18.09 -2.09 -3.47
C LYS A 7 16.76 -2.44 -2.80
N ILE A 8 15.71 -1.74 -3.16
CA ILE A 8 14.35 -1.97 -2.64
C ILE A 8 13.46 -2.32 -3.83
N LEU A 9 12.86 -3.49 -3.80
CA LEU A 9 11.93 -3.97 -4.81
C LEU A 9 10.50 -3.80 -4.30
N VAL A 10 9.65 -3.12 -5.07
CA VAL A 10 8.21 -3.00 -4.80
C VAL A 10 7.46 -3.77 -5.87
N ILE A 11 6.62 -4.70 -5.45
CA ILE A 11 5.83 -5.57 -6.34
C ILE A 11 4.36 -5.40 -6.03
N GLY A 12 3.52 -5.22 -7.03
CA GLY A 12 2.06 -5.15 -6.87
C GLY A 12 1.37 -4.28 -7.89
N GLU A 13 0.05 -4.23 -7.81
CA GLU A 13 -0.75 -3.42 -8.72
C GLU A 13 -0.55 -1.93 -8.43
N THR A 14 -0.43 -1.14 -9.50
CA THR A 14 -0.36 0.33 -9.47
C THR A 14 -1.62 0.94 -10.06
N CYS A 15 -1.97 2.14 -9.66
CA CYS A 15 -3.02 2.92 -10.32
C CYS A 15 -2.68 4.41 -10.32
N VAL A 16 -3.45 5.16 -11.12
CA VAL A 16 -3.50 6.62 -11.04
C VAL A 16 -4.71 7.01 -10.21
N ASP A 17 -4.49 7.62 -9.05
CA ASP A 17 -5.54 8.27 -8.26
C ASP A 17 -5.76 9.68 -8.81
N LYS A 18 -6.89 9.88 -9.51
CA LYS A 18 -7.26 11.13 -10.16
C LYS A 18 -8.39 11.82 -9.41
N PHE A 19 -8.19 13.06 -9.01
CA PHE A 19 -9.19 13.89 -8.35
C PHE A 19 -9.65 14.99 -9.29
N ILE A 20 -10.94 15.00 -9.61
CA ILE A 20 -11.59 16.03 -10.40
C ILE A 20 -12.39 16.91 -9.45
N TYR A 21 -11.87 18.10 -9.18
CA TYR A 21 -12.51 19.07 -8.33
C TYR A 21 -13.55 19.85 -9.13
N CYS A 22 -14.76 19.95 -8.61
CA CYS A 22 -15.92 20.51 -9.29
C CYS A 22 -16.60 21.62 -8.50
N ASN A 23 -17.18 22.60 -9.22
CA ASN A 23 -18.25 23.44 -8.67
C ASN A 23 -19.58 22.69 -8.78
N VAL A 24 -20.41 22.81 -7.73
CA VAL A 24 -21.72 22.16 -7.65
C VAL A 24 -22.75 23.18 -7.22
N ASN A 25 -23.40 23.82 -8.18
CA ASN A 25 -24.28 24.96 -7.92
C ASN A 25 -25.76 24.68 -8.19
N ARG A 26 -26.11 23.57 -8.80
CA ARG A 26 -27.49 23.21 -9.13
C ARG A 26 -27.69 21.70 -9.28
N LEU A 27 -28.95 21.29 -9.19
CA LEU A 27 -29.39 19.95 -9.57
C LEU A 27 -29.67 19.89 -11.08
N SER A 28 -29.59 18.67 -11.61
CA SER A 28 -30.01 18.40 -13.00
C SER A 28 -31.52 18.49 -13.13
N PRO A 29 -32.04 19.05 -14.22
CA PRO A 29 -33.49 18.96 -14.52
C PRO A 29 -33.93 17.56 -14.96
N GLU A 30 -32.99 16.67 -15.35
CA GLU A 30 -33.29 15.32 -15.88
C GLU A 30 -33.40 14.29 -14.77
N ALA A 31 -32.73 14.49 -13.63
CA ALA A 31 -32.71 13.58 -12.50
C ALA A 31 -32.31 14.31 -11.21
N PRO A 32 -32.65 13.80 -10.00
CA PRO A 32 -32.28 14.44 -8.72
C PRO A 32 -30.80 14.21 -8.38
N VAL A 33 -29.92 14.61 -9.28
CA VAL A 33 -28.46 14.50 -9.13
C VAL A 33 -27.80 15.88 -9.30
N PRO A 34 -26.66 16.15 -8.63
CA PRO A 34 -25.92 17.37 -8.80
C PRO A 34 -25.30 17.48 -10.19
N VAL A 35 -25.24 18.71 -10.75
CA VAL A 35 -24.45 18.98 -11.94
C VAL A 35 -23.05 19.36 -11.52
N LEU A 36 -22.07 18.55 -11.89
CA LEU A 36 -20.66 18.74 -11.59
C LEU A 36 -19.99 19.53 -12.73
N ILE A 37 -19.40 20.67 -12.41
CA ILE A 37 -18.67 21.50 -13.35
C ILE A 37 -17.19 21.42 -12.97
N PRO A 38 -16.35 20.66 -13.73
CA PRO A 38 -14.93 20.50 -13.42
C PRO A 38 -14.18 21.84 -13.47
N ILE A 39 -13.31 22.08 -12.49
CA ILE A 39 -12.48 23.28 -12.37
C ILE A 39 -11.01 22.94 -12.53
N ARG A 40 -10.55 21.91 -11.82
CA ARG A 40 -9.16 21.44 -11.83
C ARG A 40 -9.09 19.94 -11.63
N THR A 41 -7.96 19.39 -12.04
CA THR A 41 -7.66 17.96 -11.86
C THR A 41 -6.29 17.81 -11.23
N THR A 42 -6.17 16.90 -10.26
CA THR A 42 -4.88 16.44 -9.72
C THR A 42 -4.76 14.93 -9.89
N SER A 43 -3.54 14.43 -9.98
CA SER A 43 -3.28 13.01 -10.09
C SER A 43 -2.09 12.62 -9.23
N ASN A 44 -2.23 11.51 -8.50
CA ASN A 44 -1.19 10.95 -7.66
C ASN A 44 -1.00 9.46 -8.00
N PRO A 45 0.19 8.89 -7.79
CA PRO A 45 0.35 7.44 -7.82
C PRO A 45 -0.48 6.81 -6.70
N GLY A 46 -1.17 5.72 -6.99
CA GLY A 46 -1.94 4.93 -6.03
C GLY A 46 -1.45 3.48 -5.94
N MET A 47 -1.97 2.74 -4.96
CA MET A 47 -1.61 1.32 -4.72
C MET A 47 -0.08 1.15 -4.52
N ALA A 48 0.56 0.15 -5.16
CA ALA A 48 2.01 -0.05 -5.11
C ALA A 48 2.81 1.17 -5.60
N GLY A 49 2.22 2.00 -6.47
CA GLY A 49 2.80 3.27 -6.90
C GLY A 49 2.97 4.26 -5.73
N ASN A 50 1.96 4.35 -4.85
CA ASN A 50 2.04 5.16 -3.63
C ASN A 50 3.09 4.60 -2.65
N THR A 51 3.15 3.28 -2.49
CA THR A 51 4.21 2.62 -1.70
C THR A 51 5.60 2.98 -2.24
N SER A 52 5.81 2.91 -3.56
CA SER A 52 7.07 3.30 -4.21
C SER A 52 7.43 4.77 -3.99
N ALA A 53 6.46 5.67 -4.06
CA ALA A 53 6.65 7.08 -3.77
C ALA A 53 7.11 7.31 -2.30
N ASN A 54 6.45 6.64 -1.34
CA ASN A 54 6.85 6.69 0.07
C ASN A 54 8.28 6.15 0.27
N VAL A 55 8.64 5.02 -0.37
CA VAL A 55 10.00 4.45 -0.32
C VAL A 55 11.02 5.45 -0.85
N THR A 56 10.71 6.15 -1.94
CA THR A 56 11.60 7.17 -2.54
C THR A 56 11.92 8.29 -1.56
N VAL A 57 10.90 8.78 -0.88
CA VAL A 57 11.07 9.86 0.14
C VAL A 57 11.84 9.36 1.36
N LEU A 58 11.52 8.16 1.87
CA LEU A 58 12.09 7.60 3.09
C LEU A 58 13.53 7.07 2.90
N SER A 59 13.90 6.72 1.68
CA SER A 59 15.21 6.13 1.36
C SER A 59 15.79 6.69 0.06
N PRO A 60 16.08 8.01 -0.02
CA PRO A 60 16.43 8.69 -1.27
C PRO A 60 17.78 8.26 -1.87
N LYS A 61 18.60 7.51 -1.10
CA LYS A 61 19.88 6.96 -1.57
C LYS A 61 19.78 5.50 -2.01
N SER A 62 18.57 4.92 -2.05
CA SER A 62 18.35 3.55 -2.49
C SER A 62 18.01 3.50 -3.97
N VAL A 63 18.32 2.37 -4.62
CA VAL A 63 17.77 2.01 -5.92
C VAL A 63 16.41 1.37 -5.70
N ILE A 64 15.37 1.95 -6.29
CA ILE A 64 14.02 1.44 -6.19
C ILE A 64 13.67 0.78 -7.51
N LEU A 65 13.26 -0.48 -7.43
CA LEU A 65 12.83 -1.29 -8.57
C LEU A 65 11.33 -1.54 -8.41
N GLY A 66 10.59 -1.53 -9.52
CA GLY A 66 9.15 -1.81 -9.55
C GLY A 66 8.84 -3.00 -10.44
N LEU A 67 7.94 -3.87 -9.97
CA LEU A 67 7.31 -4.92 -10.77
C LEU A 67 5.80 -4.77 -10.62
N ASN A 68 5.15 -4.28 -11.65
CA ASN A 68 3.71 -4.02 -11.66
C ASN A 68 3.09 -4.47 -12.98
N GLN A 69 1.76 -4.51 -13.01
CA GLN A 69 1.01 -4.80 -14.24
C GLN A 69 1.32 -3.78 -15.33
N GLU A 70 1.13 -4.19 -16.59
CA GLU A 70 1.29 -3.32 -17.77
C GLU A 70 0.04 -2.48 -18.03
N GLU A 71 -1.13 -2.96 -17.58
CA GLU A 71 -2.42 -2.33 -17.82
C GLU A 71 -2.61 -1.11 -16.91
N ASP A 72 -3.21 -0.06 -17.49
CA ASP A 72 -3.55 1.16 -16.75
C ASP A 72 -4.79 0.95 -15.88
N ILE A 73 -4.65 1.21 -14.58
CA ILE A 73 -5.77 1.30 -13.65
C ILE A 73 -5.91 2.76 -13.22
N THR A 74 -7.11 3.31 -13.32
CA THR A 74 -7.38 4.70 -12.90
C THR A 74 -8.56 4.73 -11.93
N LYS A 75 -8.39 5.44 -10.82
CA LYS A 75 -9.46 5.72 -9.83
C LYS A 75 -9.79 7.20 -9.85
N ILE A 76 -10.94 7.53 -10.45
CA ILE A 76 -11.37 8.91 -10.64
C ILE A 76 -12.35 9.26 -9.53
N ARG A 77 -12.00 10.28 -8.74
CA ARG A 77 -12.85 10.83 -7.68
C ARG A 77 -13.37 12.19 -8.08
N TYR A 78 -14.67 12.38 -8.05
CA TYR A 78 -15.32 13.66 -8.26
C TYR A 78 -15.62 14.30 -6.91
N VAL A 79 -15.01 15.46 -6.67
CA VAL A 79 -14.95 16.10 -5.35
C VAL A 79 -15.45 17.54 -5.47
N GLU A 80 -16.25 18.00 -4.54
CA GLU A 80 -16.64 19.39 -4.45
C GLU A 80 -15.48 20.24 -3.92
N GLU A 81 -15.13 21.31 -4.66
CA GLU A 81 -13.92 22.10 -4.39
C GLU A 81 -13.86 22.76 -3.01
N LYS A 82 -15.00 23.21 -2.49
CA LYS A 82 -15.05 23.98 -1.23
C LYS A 82 -15.10 23.10 0.00
N SER A 83 -15.88 22.02 -0.05
CA SER A 83 -16.12 21.14 1.10
C SER A 83 -15.25 19.89 1.10
N ASN A 84 -14.55 19.61 0.01
CA ASN A 84 -13.86 18.34 -0.24
C ASN A 84 -14.80 17.11 -0.16
N HIS A 85 -16.12 17.31 -0.32
CA HIS A 85 -17.07 16.22 -0.34
C HIS A 85 -16.93 15.40 -1.63
N MET A 86 -16.69 14.10 -1.50
CA MET A 86 -16.64 13.18 -2.63
C MET A 86 -18.05 12.73 -3.01
N PHE A 87 -18.48 13.00 -4.23
CA PHE A 87 -19.78 12.59 -4.75
C PHE A 87 -19.80 11.12 -5.16
N PHE A 88 -18.82 10.73 -5.95
CA PHE A 88 -18.67 9.34 -6.39
C PHE A 88 -17.25 9.08 -6.91
N ARG A 89 -16.94 7.80 -7.06
CA ARG A 89 -15.68 7.33 -7.65
C ARG A 89 -15.99 6.41 -8.83
N VAL A 90 -15.18 6.54 -9.88
CA VAL A 90 -15.18 5.66 -11.05
C VAL A 90 -13.84 4.92 -11.07
N ASP A 91 -13.89 3.61 -11.10
CA ASP A 91 -12.70 2.75 -11.19
C ASP A 91 -12.64 2.16 -12.61
N GLU A 92 -11.58 2.48 -13.34
CA GLU A 92 -11.35 2.04 -14.72
C GLU A 92 -10.15 1.08 -14.76
N GLY A 93 -10.23 0.05 -15.61
CA GLY A 93 -9.13 -0.87 -15.89
C GLY A 93 -8.94 -2.03 -14.87
N GLU A 94 -9.60 -2.01 -13.73
CA GLU A 94 -9.37 -3.00 -12.64
C GLU A 94 -9.64 -4.46 -13.04
N THR A 95 -10.43 -4.71 -14.06
CA THR A 95 -10.80 -6.06 -14.53
C THR A 95 -9.91 -6.60 -15.64
N ASN A 96 -8.95 -5.82 -16.11
CA ASN A 96 -8.15 -6.14 -17.28
C ASN A 96 -6.71 -6.55 -16.91
N THR A 97 -6.38 -6.61 -15.63
CA THR A 97 -5.02 -6.91 -15.14
C THR A 97 -4.59 -8.31 -15.57
N LEU A 98 -3.47 -8.40 -16.27
CA LEU A 98 -2.86 -9.68 -16.65
C LEU A 98 -2.06 -10.26 -15.46
N PRO A 99 -2.02 -11.61 -15.35
CA PRO A 99 -1.25 -12.30 -14.34
C PRO A 99 0.24 -12.00 -14.43
N PHE A 100 0.91 -11.97 -13.27
CA PHE A 100 2.34 -11.83 -13.11
C PHE A 100 3.11 -12.91 -13.92
N ARG A 101 4.19 -12.50 -14.56
CA ARG A 101 5.02 -13.40 -15.35
C ARG A 101 6.40 -13.54 -14.72
N TRP A 102 6.76 -14.74 -14.37
CA TRP A 102 8.10 -15.08 -13.92
C TRP A 102 9.07 -15.07 -15.09
N THR A 103 10.20 -14.37 -14.90
CA THR A 103 11.31 -14.33 -15.85
C THR A 103 12.63 -14.46 -15.07
N ALA A 104 13.71 -14.80 -15.76
CA ALA A 104 15.03 -14.82 -15.14
C ALA A 104 15.44 -13.46 -14.56
N GLU A 105 14.94 -12.36 -15.12
CA GLU A 105 15.16 -11.02 -14.62
C GLU A 105 14.50 -10.79 -13.27
N VAL A 106 13.27 -11.29 -13.09
CA VAL A 106 12.54 -11.25 -11.79
C VAL A 106 13.35 -12.00 -10.72
N ASP A 107 13.89 -13.17 -11.04
CA ASP A 107 14.74 -13.93 -10.12
C ASP A 107 15.99 -13.14 -9.71
N VAL A 108 16.63 -12.48 -10.65
CA VAL A 108 17.79 -11.60 -10.39
C VAL A 108 17.39 -10.43 -9.51
N MET A 109 16.28 -9.74 -9.81
CA MET A 109 15.80 -8.60 -9.03
C MET A 109 15.50 -8.99 -7.58
N LEU A 110 14.81 -10.11 -7.35
CA LEU A 110 14.53 -10.65 -6.00
C LEU A 110 15.82 -11.01 -5.25
N GLY A 111 16.75 -11.72 -5.91
CA GLY A 111 18.03 -12.12 -5.32
C GLY A 111 18.93 -10.94 -4.94
N GLU A 112 18.87 -9.84 -5.70
CA GLU A 112 19.65 -8.63 -5.47
C GLU A 112 19.01 -7.66 -4.47
N ALA A 113 17.66 -7.67 -4.32
CA ALA A 113 16.95 -6.79 -3.43
C ALA A 113 17.34 -7.02 -1.96
N ASP A 114 17.61 -5.94 -1.23
CA ASP A 114 17.82 -5.96 0.22
C ASP A 114 16.49 -5.97 0.97
N ILE A 115 15.44 -5.41 0.34
CA ILE A 115 14.07 -5.34 0.85
C ILE A 115 13.13 -5.60 -0.32
N THR A 116 12.14 -6.47 -0.10
CA THR A 116 11.01 -6.69 -1.03
C THR A 116 9.72 -6.26 -0.34
N ILE A 117 8.97 -5.35 -0.95
CA ILE A 117 7.66 -4.90 -0.48
C ILE A 117 6.63 -5.41 -1.48
N VAL A 118 5.68 -6.22 -1.02
CA VAL A 118 4.55 -6.68 -1.81
C VAL A 118 3.32 -5.90 -1.41
N SER A 119 2.79 -5.10 -2.33
CA SER A 119 1.58 -4.29 -2.17
C SER A 119 0.47 -4.88 -3.06
N ASP A 120 -0.23 -5.87 -2.53
CA ASP A 120 -1.19 -6.70 -3.25
C ASP A 120 -2.62 -6.19 -3.03
N TYR A 121 -3.16 -5.54 -4.04
CA TYR A 121 -4.54 -5.04 -4.04
C TYR A 121 -5.56 -6.05 -4.57
N ASN A 122 -5.10 -7.28 -4.86
CA ASN A 122 -5.94 -8.39 -5.31
C ASN A 122 -6.76 -8.06 -6.57
N LYS A 123 -6.12 -7.42 -7.55
CA LYS A 123 -6.72 -7.11 -8.86
C LYS A 123 -6.36 -8.15 -9.94
N GLY A 124 -5.77 -9.28 -9.53
CA GLY A 124 -5.45 -10.40 -10.42
C GLY A 124 -4.00 -10.44 -10.92
N PHE A 125 -3.17 -9.46 -10.54
CA PHE A 125 -1.75 -9.46 -10.93
C PHE A 125 -0.99 -10.61 -10.28
N LEU A 126 -1.03 -10.75 -8.94
CA LEU A 126 -0.34 -11.80 -8.22
C LEU A 126 -1.29 -12.97 -7.86
N SER A 127 -0.82 -14.20 -7.98
CA SER A 127 -1.48 -15.39 -7.44
C SER A 127 -0.91 -15.75 -6.05
N ASN A 128 -1.56 -16.67 -5.33
CA ASN A 128 -1.02 -17.19 -4.08
C ASN A 128 0.33 -17.91 -4.29
N ALA A 129 0.52 -18.57 -5.44
CA ALA A 129 1.78 -19.22 -5.78
C ALA A 129 2.89 -18.18 -5.98
N ASP A 130 2.59 -17.05 -6.65
CA ASP A 130 3.53 -15.95 -6.81
C ASP A 130 3.94 -15.35 -5.47
N LEU A 131 2.98 -15.14 -4.55
CA LEU A 131 3.26 -14.61 -3.22
C LEU A 131 4.22 -15.51 -2.44
N LYS A 132 4.00 -16.83 -2.47
CA LYS A 132 4.88 -17.81 -1.81
C LYS A 132 6.30 -17.77 -2.39
N GLU A 133 6.41 -17.79 -3.70
CA GLU A 133 7.72 -17.79 -4.38
C GLU A 133 8.48 -16.47 -4.16
N ILE A 134 7.77 -15.32 -4.16
CA ILE A 134 8.36 -14.02 -3.83
C ILE A 134 8.88 -14.01 -2.39
N ALA A 135 8.09 -14.51 -1.44
CA ALA A 135 8.49 -14.57 -0.03
C ALA A 135 9.74 -15.42 0.15
N TYR A 136 9.73 -16.65 -0.41
CA TYR A 136 10.83 -17.61 -0.33
C TYR A 136 12.15 -17.07 -0.90
N LYS A 137 12.09 -16.33 -2.02
CA LYS A 137 13.29 -15.76 -2.67
C LYS A 137 13.78 -14.44 -2.06
N SER A 138 13.00 -13.81 -1.21
CA SER A 138 13.32 -12.50 -0.65
C SER A 138 14.20 -12.59 0.59
N LYS A 139 15.21 -11.72 0.71
CA LYS A 139 16.06 -11.60 1.92
C LYS A 139 15.32 -11.01 3.12
N LEU A 140 14.51 -10.00 2.86
CA LEU A 140 13.65 -9.33 3.84
C LEU A 140 12.40 -8.88 3.10
N SER A 141 11.24 -9.38 3.50
CA SER A 141 9.98 -9.12 2.80
C SER A 141 8.88 -8.63 3.74
N ILE A 142 7.99 -7.80 3.20
CA ILE A 142 6.73 -7.44 3.83
C ILE A 142 5.59 -7.55 2.82
N LEU A 143 4.50 -8.17 3.24
CA LEU A 143 3.24 -8.27 2.48
C LEU A 143 2.20 -7.30 3.07
N ASP A 144 1.63 -6.47 2.23
CA ASP A 144 0.38 -5.72 2.48
C ASP A 144 -0.65 -6.19 1.46
N SER A 145 -1.69 -6.93 1.89
CA SER A 145 -2.61 -7.58 0.97
C SER A 145 -4.07 -7.37 1.33
N LYS A 146 -4.90 -7.21 0.31
CA LYS A 146 -6.36 -7.07 0.39
C LYS A 146 -7.11 -8.38 0.19
N ARG A 147 -6.39 -9.48 -0.04
CA ARG A 147 -7.02 -10.80 -0.26
C ARG A 147 -7.25 -11.56 1.05
N ARG A 148 -8.05 -12.61 0.96
CA ARG A 148 -8.07 -13.64 1.99
C ARG A 148 -6.79 -14.47 1.89
N LEU A 149 -6.03 -14.50 2.98
CA LEU A 149 -4.74 -15.19 3.08
C LEU A 149 -4.88 -16.53 3.80
N THR A 150 -3.91 -17.41 3.59
CA THR A 150 -3.75 -18.67 4.33
C THR A 150 -2.35 -18.72 4.95
N ASN A 151 -2.18 -19.51 5.99
CA ASN A 151 -0.90 -19.60 6.72
C ASN A 151 0.27 -20.00 5.80
N ASP A 152 0.03 -20.91 4.84
CA ASP A 152 1.04 -21.37 3.89
C ASP A 152 1.46 -20.30 2.87
N VAL A 153 0.64 -19.27 2.65
CA VAL A 153 1.00 -18.11 1.79
C VAL A 153 1.90 -17.14 2.52
N ILE A 154 1.72 -17.01 3.85
CA ILE A 154 2.40 -15.98 4.63
C ILE A 154 3.63 -16.48 5.41
N GLU A 155 3.87 -17.80 5.45
CA GLU A 155 4.89 -18.39 6.33
C GLU A 155 6.32 -17.90 6.06
N ASP A 156 6.68 -17.67 4.80
CA ASP A 156 8.02 -17.23 4.40
C ASP A 156 8.16 -15.68 4.34
N PHE A 157 7.07 -14.92 4.50
CA PHE A 157 7.20 -13.47 4.63
C PHE A 157 7.83 -13.09 5.96
N SER A 158 8.82 -12.18 5.92
CA SER A 158 9.42 -11.65 7.15
C SER A 158 8.38 -10.90 8.00
N PHE A 159 7.46 -10.19 7.35
CA PHE A 159 6.35 -9.49 7.98
C PHE A 159 5.12 -9.49 7.08
N VAL A 160 3.94 -9.47 7.69
CA VAL A 160 2.65 -9.32 7.03
C VAL A 160 1.90 -8.17 7.71
N LYS A 161 1.54 -7.15 6.97
CA LYS A 161 0.72 -6.05 7.49
C LYS A 161 -0.71 -6.23 7.03
N LEU A 162 -1.62 -6.17 7.98
CA LEU A 162 -3.08 -6.17 7.77
C LEU A 162 -3.68 -4.95 8.49
N ASN A 163 -4.73 -4.37 7.94
CA ASN A 163 -5.57 -3.48 8.74
C ASN A 163 -6.55 -4.29 9.60
N GLU A 164 -7.26 -3.63 10.51
CA GLU A 164 -8.19 -4.29 11.43
C GLU A 164 -9.28 -5.09 10.70
N LEU A 165 -9.86 -4.55 9.63
CA LEU A 165 -10.87 -5.24 8.83
C LEU A 165 -10.29 -6.45 8.09
N GLU A 166 -9.10 -6.30 7.51
CA GLU A 166 -8.36 -7.39 6.86
C GLU A 166 -8.03 -8.49 7.88
N ARG A 167 -7.65 -8.12 9.10
CA ARG A 167 -7.36 -9.08 10.17
C ARG A 167 -8.61 -9.86 10.59
N ILE A 168 -9.75 -9.17 10.72
CA ILE A 168 -11.06 -9.80 11.00
C ILE A 168 -11.47 -10.78 9.91
N ASN A 169 -11.20 -10.45 8.64
CA ASN A 169 -11.50 -11.30 7.49
C ASN A 169 -10.53 -12.50 7.34
N ASN A 170 -9.44 -12.50 8.13
CA ASN A 170 -8.42 -13.54 8.14
C ASN A 170 -8.21 -14.10 9.58
N PRO A 171 -9.27 -14.62 10.26
CA PRO A 171 -9.18 -15.02 11.67
C PRO A 171 -8.28 -16.26 11.89
N GLU A 172 -8.11 -17.08 10.86
CA GLU A 172 -7.37 -18.36 10.91
C GLU A 172 -5.85 -18.19 10.81
N LEU A 173 -5.38 -16.96 10.52
CA LEU A 173 -3.95 -16.72 10.42
C LEU A 173 -3.30 -16.79 11.82
N ILE A 174 -2.32 -17.69 11.94
CA ILE A 174 -1.55 -17.89 13.16
C ILE A 174 -0.08 -17.71 12.78
N ASN A 175 0.43 -16.48 12.90
CA ASN A 175 1.84 -16.21 12.65
C ASN A 175 2.30 -14.99 13.46
N ASP A 176 3.47 -15.10 14.08
CA ASP A 176 4.08 -14.05 14.92
C ASP A 176 4.62 -12.85 14.10
N ASN A 177 4.62 -12.95 12.77
CA ASN A 177 5.09 -11.89 11.88
C ASN A 177 3.99 -10.90 11.44
N ILE A 178 2.75 -11.08 11.94
CA ILE A 178 1.60 -10.23 11.56
C ILE A 178 1.61 -8.93 12.37
N ILE A 179 1.55 -7.82 11.66
CA ILE A 179 1.34 -6.47 12.20
C ILE A 179 -0.07 -6.04 11.81
N THR A 180 -0.91 -5.71 12.80
CA THR A 180 -2.27 -5.22 12.55
C THR A 180 -2.33 -3.71 12.77
N THR A 181 -2.62 -2.92 11.74
CA THR A 181 -2.85 -1.49 11.88
C THR A 181 -4.29 -1.23 12.33
N LEU A 182 -4.46 -0.38 13.37
CA LEU A 182 -5.72 -0.12 14.09
C LEU A 182 -6.22 1.32 13.88
N GLY A 183 -5.89 1.95 12.76
CA GLY A 183 -6.21 3.34 12.46
C GLY A 183 -5.63 4.30 13.50
N SER A 184 -6.47 5.19 14.06
CA SER A 184 -6.07 6.18 15.07
C SER A 184 -5.52 5.56 16.37
N ARG A 185 -5.78 4.28 16.63
CA ARG A 185 -5.24 3.56 17.80
C ARG A 185 -3.80 3.09 17.63
N GLY A 186 -3.23 3.19 16.41
CA GLY A 186 -1.85 2.78 16.11
C GLY A 186 -1.76 1.39 15.49
N ALA A 187 -0.88 0.52 15.99
CA ALA A 187 -0.67 -0.83 15.47
C ALA A 187 -0.45 -1.85 16.58
N GLU A 188 -0.90 -3.08 16.35
CA GLU A 188 -0.68 -4.24 17.22
C GLU A 188 0.37 -5.17 16.59
N TYR A 189 1.29 -5.66 17.42
CA TYR A 189 2.27 -6.66 17.04
C TYR A 189 2.61 -7.53 18.26
N LYS A 190 2.57 -8.84 18.10
CA LYS A 190 2.81 -9.83 19.19
C LYS A 190 2.01 -9.50 20.46
N ASN A 191 0.71 -9.28 20.30
CA ASN A 191 -0.23 -8.93 21.39
C ASN A 191 0.12 -7.63 22.15
N THR A 192 0.95 -6.78 21.56
CA THR A 192 1.30 -5.47 22.14
C THR A 192 0.80 -4.36 21.22
N ILE A 193 0.04 -3.42 21.78
CA ILE A 193 -0.42 -2.24 21.05
C ILE A 193 0.63 -1.14 21.17
N TYR A 194 1.03 -0.61 20.03
CA TYR A 194 1.89 0.56 19.87
C TYR A 194 1.01 1.74 19.45
N PRO A 195 0.72 2.70 20.34
CA PRO A 195 -0.24 3.75 20.04
C PRO A 195 0.23 4.71 18.95
N SER A 196 -0.74 5.27 18.21
CA SER A 196 -0.47 6.40 17.32
C SER A 196 -0.10 7.64 18.14
N PRO A 197 0.89 8.43 17.73
CA PRO A 197 1.26 9.67 18.43
C PRO A 197 0.23 10.78 18.27
N LYS A 198 -0.62 10.71 17.24
CA LYS A 198 -1.69 11.66 16.96
C LYS A 198 -2.99 10.87 16.68
N PRO A 199 -3.73 10.45 17.72
CA PRO A 199 -5.00 9.77 17.53
C PRO A 199 -6.06 10.77 17.07
N GLN A 200 -6.17 10.98 15.76
CA GLN A 200 -7.23 11.80 15.16
C GLN A 200 -8.09 10.92 14.26
N GLU A 201 -9.40 11.12 14.34
CA GLU A 201 -10.33 10.60 13.34
C GLU A 201 -10.27 11.54 12.13
N THR A 202 -9.73 11.06 11.02
CA THR A 202 -9.66 11.81 9.77
C THR A 202 -10.66 11.26 8.78
N ILE A 203 -11.16 12.14 7.91
CA ILE A 203 -12.14 11.79 6.88
C ILE A 203 -11.48 10.98 5.74
N ASP A 204 -10.18 11.22 5.49
CA ASP A 204 -9.42 10.52 4.47
C ASP A 204 -8.16 9.90 5.07
N VAL A 205 -8.15 8.58 5.14
CA VAL A 205 -7.01 7.76 5.60
C VAL A 205 -6.27 7.10 4.44
N SER A 206 -6.55 7.53 3.20
CA SER A 206 -5.96 6.95 2.00
C SER A 206 -4.44 7.14 2.01
N GLY A 207 -3.71 6.05 1.78
CA GLY A 207 -2.25 6.05 1.73
C GLY A 207 -1.54 5.90 3.08
N ALA A 208 -2.22 6.04 4.23
CA ALA A 208 -1.61 5.83 5.54
C ALA A 208 -1.06 4.41 5.70
N GLY A 209 -1.77 3.40 5.18
CA GLY A 209 -1.33 2.00 5.16
C GLY A 209 -0.05 1.80 4.36
N ASP A 210 0.03 2.38 3.16
CA ASP A 210 1.23 2.29 2.30
C ASP A 210 2.43 2.99 2.96
N THR A 211 2.18 4.16 3.59
CA THR A 211 3.19 4.91 4.34
C THR A 211 3.68 4.11 5.54
N PHE A 212 2.77 3.45 6.29
CA PHE A 212 3.14 2.57 7.39
C PHE A 212 4.05 1.43 6.90
N THR A 213 3.62 0.71 5.86
CA THR A 213 4.34 -0.44 5.29
C THR A 213 5.75 -0.07 4.86
N ALA A 214 5.90 1.00 4.05
CA ALA A 214 7.20 1.50 3.60
C ALA A 214 8.08 1.95 4.79
N SER A 215 7.52 2.71 5.72
CA SER A 215 8.25 3.24 6.88
C SER A 215 8.73 2.14 7.81
N PHE A 216 7.86 1.16 8.10
CA PHE A 216 8.18 0.04 8.97
C PHE A 216 9.37 -0.76 8.43
N ILE A 217 9.27 -1.25 7.19
CA ILE A 217 10.28 -2.16 6.66
C ILE A 217 11.64 -1.50 6.44
N ILE A 218 11.65 -0.23 6.01
CA ILE A 218 12.88 0.55 5.86
C ILE A 218 13.55 0.75 7.22
N LYS A 219 12.76 1.13 8.25
CA LYS A 219 13.28 1.37 9.60
C LYS A 219 13.75 0.09 10.26
N TYR A 220 13.00 -1.00 10.09
CA TYR A 220 13.41 -2.33 10.56
C TYR A 220 14.72 -2.79 9.91
N HIS A 221 14.86 -2.62 8.59
CA HIS A 221 16.09 -2.96 7.90
C HIS A 221 17.31 -2.24 8.48
N GLN A 222 17.14 -0.96 8.89
CA GLN A 222 18.21 -0.14 9.46
C GLN A 222 18.62 -0.56 10.87
N LEU A 223 17.66 -0.90 11.72
CA LEU A 223 17.87 -1.03 13.16
C LEU A 223 17.71 -2.46 13.68
N LYS A 224 17.03 -3.33 12.94
CA LYS A 224 16.65 -4.71 13.33
C LYS A 224 15.88 -4.76 14.65
N ASP A 225 15.09 -3.72 14.92
CA ASP A 225 14.24 -3.57 16.12
C ASP A 225 12.80 -3.27 15.66
N GLU A 226 11.91 -4.24 15.84
CA GLU A 226 10.50 -4.15 15.43
C GLU A 226 9.76 -3.05 16.20
N ARG A 227 10.04 -2.88 17.50
CA ARG A 227 9.36 -1.91 18.35
C ARG A 227 9.64 -0.49 17.90
N VAL A 228 10.91 -0.19 17.60
CA VAL A 228 11.32 1.11 17.08
C VAL A 228 10.75 1.34 15.69
N ALA A 229 10.74 0.30 14.84
CA ALA A 229 10.20 0.37 13.48
C ALA A 229 8.68 0.64 13.48
N ILE A 230 7.90 -0.04 14.34
CA ILE A 230 6.44 0.19 14.45
C ILE A 230 6.14 1.61 14.95
N LYS A 231 6.84 2.08 16.00
CA LYS A 231 6.65 3.45 16.50
C LYS A 231 6.98 4.51 15.45
N PHE A 232 8.03 4.27 14.66
CA PHE A 232 8.38 5.14 13.54
C PHE A 232 7.30 5.12 12.46
N ALA A 233 6.82 3.93 12.07
CA ALA A 233 5.76 3.76 11.06
C ALA A 233 4.45 4.42 11.48
N ASN A 234 4.02 4.25 12.74
CA ASN A 234 2.85 4.94 13.29
C ASN A 234 2.97 6.47 13.18
N ARG A 235 4.16 7.02 13.48
CA ARG A 235 4.40 8.47 13.35
C ARG A 235 4.29 8.93 11.90
N MET A 236 4.93 8.21 10.97
CA MET A 236 4.89 8.58 9.54
C MET A 236 3.50 8.46 8.95
N ALA A 237 2.76 7.40 9.29
CA ALA A 237 1.37 7.23 8.88
C ALA A 237 0.46 8.34 9.43
N ALA A 238 0.69 8.82 10.64
CA ALA A 238 -0.08 9.90 11.25
C ALA A 238 0.24 11.32 10.69
N GLU A 239 1.29 11.47 9.89
CA GLU A 239 1.60 12.75 9.23
C GLU A 239 0.92 12.90 7.86
N VAL A 240 0.38 11.83 7.29
CA VAL A 240 -0.27 11.84 5.96
C VAL A 240 -1.80 11.80 6.03
N VAL A 241 -2.37 11.80 7.23
CA VAL A 241 -3.83 11.83 7.50
C VAL A 241 -4.27 13.12 8.15
#